data_59b3c5474027ed9903174f96f3f8a2e7
#
_entry.id   59b3c5474027ed9903174f96f3f8a2e7
#
_cell.length_a   1.000
_cell.length_b   1.000
_cell.length_c   1.000
_cell.angle_alpha   90.00
_cell.angle_beta   90.00
_cell.angle_gamma   90.00
#
_symmetry.space_group_name_H-M   'P 1'
#
loop_
_entity.id
_entity.type
_entity.pdbx_description
1 polymer ?
#
loop_
_entity_poly.entity_id
_entity_poly.type
_entity_poly.pdbx_seq_one_letter_code
_entity_poly.pdbx_strand_id
1 'polypeptide(L)'
;MTHTHFRFLYGLWFVLTGLAMTAPGIAPVRAQAQAPERLPSFEVASVKQNTSSDSRMRMVTQPGGRLVVTNAPLLGLIATGFSVADSQAMIRSRVLGGPSWIDSERFDIDAKAATEFQPTPGGPSREMILMLRSLLEERFKLKTHRETRDLPVYELVLARADGSLGPGLHKSDFDCEAYIAARRGGAPPPPQRGPMDPPPCALMAGPARTIAGAASMPQITAHLTVRMERPVIDKTGLKDRFDFNLTFTPEQMPTAAPPPGVPPIDPNGPSIFIALQEQLGLKLEPAKAPMDVVVIDSIEHLIPD
;
A
#
# COMPACT_ATOMS: atom_id res chain seq x y z
N MET A 1 -77.41 11.47 39.27
CA MET A 1 -78.65 11.31 38.51
C MET A 1 -78.38 10.20 37.54
N THR A 2 -78.72 9.01 37.92
CA THR A 2 -79.89 8.21 37.50
C THR A 2 -79.62 7.48 36.15
N HIS A 3 -79.48 6.19 36.31
CA HIS A 3 -80.23 5.06 35.72
C HIS A 3 -79.95 4.79 34.23
N THR A 4 -79.94 3.57 33.69
CA THR A 4 -80.57 2.29 34.09
C THR A 4 -80.03 1.16 33.23
N HIS A 5 -80.02 -0.01 33.77
CA HIS A 5 -79.83 -1.34 33.19
C HIS A 5 -80.54 -1.63 31.87
N PHE A 6 -79.98 -2.50 31.01
CA PHE A 6 -80.76 -3.59 30.45
C PHE A 6 -79.86 -4.81 30.12
N ARG A 7 -80.18 -5.93 30.74
CA ARG A 7 -79.67 -7.29 30.48
C ARG A 7 -80.52 -7.89 29.38
N PHE A 8 -79.88 -8.62 28.43
CA PHE A 8 -80.52 -9.76 27.80
C PHE A 8 -79.52 -10.88 27.55
N LEU A 9 -79.80 -12.05 28.09
CA LEU A 9 -79.23 -13.34 27.85
C LEU A 9 -79.84 -13.93 26.56
N TYR A 10 -79.03 -14.62 25.80
CA TYR A 10 -79.32 -15.83 25.00
C TYR A 10 -77.97 -16.18 24.39
N GLY A 11 -77.34 -17.28 24.53
CA GLY A 11 -77.78 -18.64 24.40
C GLY A 11 -76.81 -19.33 23.49
N LEU A 12 -75.97 -20.09 24.10
CA LEU A 12 -75.17 -21.24 23.65
C LEU A 12 -75.33 -21.74 22.22
N TRP A 13 -74.21 -21.82 21.44
CA TRP A 13 -73.90 -23.01 20.61
C TRP A 13 -72.42 -23.04 20.28
N PHE A 14 -71.69 -23.98 20.88
CA PHE A 14 -70.31 -24.36 20.56
C PHE A 14 -70.31 -25.17 19.25
N VAL A 15 -69.66 -24.66 18.21
CA VAL A 15 -69.19 -25.49 17.10
C VAL A 15 -67.66 -25.47 17.14
N LEU A 16 -67.05 -26.54 17.60
CA LEU A 16 -65.65 -26.81 17.48
C LEU A 16 -65.32 -27.17 16.05
N THR A 17 -64.79 -26.20 15.28
CA THR A 17 -64.05 -26.51 14.06
C THR A 17 -62.57 -26.50 14.36
N GLY A 18 -61.98 -27.69 14.41
CA GLY A 18 -60.55 -27.85 14.56
C GLY A 18 -59.76 -27.31 13.36
N LEU A 19 -59.08 -26.21 13.52
CA LEU A 19 -58.12 -25.66 12.57
C LEU A 19 -56.76 -26.34 12.84
N ALA A 20 -56.40 -27.33 12.03
CA ALA A 20 -55.05 -27.90 12.02
C ALA A 20 -54.07 -26.83 11.54
N MET A 21 -53.30 -26.25 12.45
CA MET A 21 -52.15 -25.43 12.12
C MET A 21 -51.02 -26.33 11.64
N THR A 22 -50.83 -26.42 10.33
CA THR A 22 -49.60 -26.96 9.75
C THR A 22 -48.50 -25.93 9.93
N ALA A 23 -47.56 -26.21 10.84
CA ALA A 23 -46.34 -25.42 10.98
C ALA A 23 -45.53 -25.47 9.69
N PRO A 24 -45.08 -24.34 9.12
CA PRO A 24 -44.17 -24.38 7.98
C PRO A 24 -42.85 -25.00 8.45
N GLY A 25 -42.48 -26.14 7.83
CA GLY A 25 -41.20 -26.78 8.06
C GLY A 25 -40.07 -25.85 7.71
N ILE A 26 -39.26 -25.49 8.72
CA ILE A 26 -37.99 -24.78 8.53
C ILE A 26 -37.04 -25.75 7.85
N ALA A 27 -36.89 -25.64 6.52
CA ALA A 27 -35.87 -26.38 5.82
C ALA A 27 -34.49 -25.92 6.34
N PRO A 28 -33.57 -26.84 6.67
CA PRO A 28 -32.23 -26.45 7.08
C PRO A 28 -31.55 -25.75 5.90
N VAL A 29 -31.23 -24.47 6.10
CA VAL A 29 -30.34 -23.72 5.20
C VAL A 29 -28.99 -24.43 5.26
N ARG A 30 -28.71 -25.26 4.26
CA ARG A 30 -27.37 -25.80 4.07
C ARG A 30 -26.45 -24.63 3.76
N ALA A 31 -25.60 -24.25 4.72
CA ALA A 31 -24.46 -23.38 4.47
C ALA A 31 -23.59 -24.10 3.42
N GLN A 32 -23.67 -23.64 2.18
CA GLN A 32 -22.71 -24.04 1.16
C GLN A 32 -21.37 -23.47 1.60
N ALA A 33 -20.49 -24.34 2.08
CA ALA A 33 -19.08 -24.00 2.24
C ALA A 33 -18.59 -23.54 0.87
N GLN A 34 -18.38 -22.23 0.69
CA GLN A 34 -17.75 -21.70 -0.50
C GLN A 34 -16.37 -22.35 -0.60
N ALA A 35 -16.14 -23.08 -1.67
CA ALA A 35 -14.81 -23.59 -1.97
C ALA A 35 -13.84 -22.41 -1.96
N PRO A 36 -12.61 -22.55 -1.39
CA PRO A 36 -11.65 -21.46 -1.35
C PRO A 36 -11.47 -20.95 -2.79
N GLU A 37 -11.71 -19.65 -2.96
CA GLU A 37 -11.59 -18.98 -4.24
C GLU A 37 -10.15 -19.16 -4.73
N ARG A 38 -9.96 -19.91 -5.80
CA ARG A 38 -8.62 -20.15 -6.35
C ARG A 38 -8.07 -18.81 -6.82
N LEU A 39 -6.87 -18.46 -6.33
CA LEU A 39 -6.17 -17.31 -6.83
C LEU A 39 -5.95 -17.44 -8.35
N PRO A 40 -5.97 -16.33 -9.09
CA PRO A 40 -5.66 -16.35 -10.52
C PRO A 40 -4.22 -16.85 -10.72
N SER A 41 -3.96 -17.53 -11.83
CA SER A 41 -2.64 -18.06 -12.18
C SER A 41 -2.21 -17.57 -13.57
N PHE A 42 -0.91 -17.55 -13.80
CA PHE A 42 -0.38 -17.35 -15.14
C PHE A 42 -0.69 -18.58 -16.02
N GLU A 43 -0.91 -18.35 -17.30
CA GLU A 43 -1.08 -19.42 -18.30
C GLU A 43 0.23 -20.17 -18.52
N VAL A 44 1.33 -19.41 -18.62
CA VAL A 44 2.69 -19.94 -18.76
C VAL A 44 3.60 -19.14 -17.84
N ALA A 45 4.46 -19.84 -17.13
CA ALA A 45 5.49 -19.19 -16.30
C ALA A 45 6.76 -20.03 -16.26
N SER A 46 7.90 -19.35 -16.39
CA SER A 46 9.24 -19.89 -16.15
C SER A 46 9.85 -19.15 -14.97
N VAL A 47 10.41 -19.90 -14.02
CA VAL A 47 11.15 -19.39 -12.88
C VAL A 47 12.54 -20.02 -12.90
N LYS A 48 13.58 -19.21 -12.85
CA LYS A 48 14.97 -19.66 -12.86
C LYS A 48 15.79 -18.95 -11.80
N GLN A 49 16.68 -19.66 -11.14
CA GLN A 49 17.65 -19.05 -10.26
C GLN A 49 18.60 -18.16 -11.07
N ASN A 50 18.78 -16.92 -10.65
CA ASN A 50 19.71 -15.99 -11.26
C ASN A 50 21.06 -16.06 -10.53
N THR A 51 22.10 -16.41 -11.26
CA THR A 51 23.48 -16.50 -10.75
C THR A 51 24.39 -15.41 -11.31
N SER A 52 23.82 -14.41 -11.99
CA SER A 52 24.59 -13.30 -12.55
C SER A 52 25.15 -12.39 -11.45
N SER A 53 26.23 -11.70 -11.76
CA SER A 53 26.85 -10.69 -10.89
C SER A 53 26.16 -9.32 -10.95
N ASP A 54 25.14 -9.14 -11.80
CA ASP A 54 24.36 -7.88 -11.84
C ASP A 54 23.51 -7.77 -10.57
N SER A 55 23.64 -6.66 -9.86
CA SER A 55 22.87 -6.40 -8.64
C SER A 55 21.52 -5.71 -8.89
N ARG A 56 21.24 -5.30 -10.11
CA ARG A 56 20.03 -4.54 -10.45
C ARG A 56 18.81 -5.44 -10.56
N MET A 57 17.89 -5.26 -9.66
CA MET A 57 16.56 -5.87 -9.76
C MET A 57 15.69 -5.09 -10.74
N ARG A 58 14.92 -5.81 -11.55
CA ARG A 58 13.91 -5.21 -12.43
C ARG A 58 12.63 -6.03 -12.39
N MET A 59 11.49 -5.34 -12.32
CA MET A 59 10.16 -5.94 -12.48
C MET A 59 9.36 -5.07 -13.43
N VAL A 60 8.89 -5.64 -14.53
CA VAL A 60 8.23 -4.90 -15.63
C VAL A 60 7.02 -5.67 -16.11
N THR A 61 5.90 -4.98 -16.24
CA THR A 61 4.74 -5.46 -16.99
C THR A 61 4.86 -5.03 -18.44
N GLN A 62 4.76 -5.97 -19.35
CA GLN A 62 4.76 -5.72 -20.79
C GLN A 62 3.34 -5.85 -21.36
N PRO A 63 3.07 -5.24 -22.54
CA PRO A 63 1.80 -5.45 -23.23
C PRO A 63 1.48 -6.93 -23.42
N GLY A 64 0.20 -7.27 -23.47
CA GLY A 64 -0.25 -8.67 -23.60
C GLY A 64 -0.22 -9.46 -22.30
N GLY A 65 -0.13 -8.80 -21.13
CA GLY A 65 -0.22 -9.47 -19.84
C GLY A 65 1.04 -10.23 -19.41
N ARG A 66 2.22 -9.82 -19.89
CA ARG A 66 3.50 -10.46 -19.55
C ARG A 66 4.16 -9.74 -18.37
N LEU A 67 4.54 -10.50 -17.35
CA LEU A 67 5.38 -10.07 -16.23
C LEU A 67 6.79 -10.60 -16.41
N VAL A 68 7.76 -9.69 -16.49
CA VAL A 68 9.18 -10.02 -16.54
C VAL A 68 9.84 -9.50 -15.28
N VAL A 69 10.45 -10.39 -14.53
CA VAL A 69 11.26 -10.08 -13.36
C VAL A 69 12.68 -10.55 -13.62
N THR A 70 13.64 -9.71 -13.31
CA THR A 70 15.06 -10.03 -13.43
C THR A 70 15.76 -9.77 -12.12
N ASN A 71 16.55 -10.75 -11.68
CA ASN A 71 17.46 -10.64 -10.54
C ASN A 71 16.78 -10.20 -9.22
N ALA A 72 15.57 -10.70 -8.95
CA ALA A 72 14.81 -10.36 -7.74
C ALA A 72 15.12 -11.32 -6.59
N PRO A 73 15.44 -10.82 -5.37
CA PRO A 73 15.50 -11.67 -4.19
C PRO A 73 14.12 -12.27 -3.90
N LEU A 74 14.09 -13.55 -3.49
CA LEU A 74 12.83 -14.25 -3.26
C LEU A 74 11.99 -13.58 -2.18
N LEU A 75 12.62 -13.07 -1.15
CA LEU A 75 11.96 -12.29 -0.10
C LEU A 75 11.21 -11.07 -0.66
N GLY A 76 11.81 -10.36 -1.64
CA GLY A 76 11.17 -9.24 -2.32
C GLY A 76 9.97 -9.65 -3.17
N LEU A 77 10.05 -10.81 -3.82
CA LEU A 77 8.93 -11.39 -4.57
C LEU A 77 7.76 -11.77 -3.64
N ILE A 78 8.07 -12.36 -2.49
CA ILE A 78 7.06 -12.67 -1.46
C ILE A 78 6.40 -11.39 -0.97
N ALA A 79 7.18 -10.39 -0.57
CA ALA A 79 6.65 -9.11 -0.12
C ALA A 79 5.73 -8.45 -1.16
N THR A 80 6.11 -8.51 -2.44
CA THR A 80 5.29 -8.01 -3.56
C THR A 80 4.01 -8.83 -3.72
N GLY A 81 4.10 -10.15 -3.76
CA GLY A 81 2.93 -11.04 -3.94
C GLY A 81 1.89 -10.91 -2.81
N PHE A 82 2.32 -10.49 -1.64
CA PHE A 82 1.44 -10.26 -0.49
C PHE A 82 1.13 -8.78 -0.22
N SER A 83 1.72 -7.85 -0.99
CA SER A 83 1.53 -6.39 -0.87
C SER A 83 1.76 -5.89 0.57
N VAL A 84 2.84 -6.34 1.20
CA VAL A 84 3.12 -6.02 2.62
C VAL A 84 4.30 -5.10 2.85
N ALA A 85 5.05 -4.71 1.82
CA ALA A 85 6.20 -3.84 1.97
C ALA A 85 6.15 -2.64 1.01
N ASP A 86 6.42 -1.46 1.56
CA ASP A 86 6.46 -0.20 0.82
C ASP A 86 7.89 0.13 0.35
N SER A 87 8.91 -0.51 0.96
CA SER A 87 10.32 -0.37 0.57
C SER A 87 11.12 -1.64 0.88
N GLN A 88 12.28 -1.81 0.22
CA GLN A 88 13.17 -2.95 0.44
C GLN A 88 13.63 -3.06 1.90
N ALA A 89 13.93 -1.93 2.55
CA ALA A 89 14.36 -1.90 3.94
C ALA A 89 13.29 -2.41 4.92
N MET A 90 12.01 -2.27 4.55
CA MET A 90 10.89 -2.68 5.39
C MET A 90 10.48 -4.15 5.20
N ILE A 91 10.97 -4.82 4.17
CA ILE A 91 10.51 -6.17 3.83
C ILE A 91 10.68 -7.11 5.02
N ARG A 92 11.84 -7.10 5.68
CA ARG A 92 12.11 -7.99 6.82
C ARG A 92 11.27 -7.70 8.06
N SER A 93 10.76 -6.51 8.22
CA SER A 93 9.81 -6.21 9.30
C SER A 93 8.38 -6.68 8.99
N ARG A 94 8.06 -6.94 7.72
CA ARG A 94 6.72 -7.27 7.25
C ARG A 94 6.58 -8.71 6.76
N VAL A 95 7.69 -9.37 6.40
CA VAL A 95 7.75 -10.78 6.03
C VAL A 95 8.63 -11.51 7.03
N LEU A 96 8.02 -12.34 7.86
CA LEU A 96 8.65 -13.00 9.01
C LEU A 96 8.85 -14.50 8.74
N GLY A 97 9.82 -15.08 9.41
CA GLY A 97 10.14 -16.50 9.25
C GLY A 97 10.85 -16.81 7.94
N GLY A 98 10.84 -18.09 7.59
CA GLY A 98 11.56 -18.63 6.44
C GLY A 98 13.07 -18.80 6.67
N PRO A 99 13.73 -19.60 5.83
CA PRO A 99 15.17 -19.85 5.89
C PRO A 99 15.94 -18.65 5.32
N SER A 100 17.24 -18.53 5.71
CA SER A 100 18.08 -17.38 5.32
C SER A 100 18.33 -17.25 3.81
N TRP A 101 18.23 -18.35 3.05
CA TRP A 101 18.47 -18.31 1.61
C TRP A 101 17.45 -17.44 0.84
N ILE A 102 16.24 -17.23 1.35
CA ILE A 102 15.25 -16.36 0.69
C ILE A 102 15.70 -14.91 0.60
N ASP A 103 16.65 -14.47 1.43
CA ASP A 103 17.22 -13.12 1.38
C ASP A 103 18.26 -12.96 0.27
N SER A 104 19.03 -14.03 0.03
CA SER A 104 20.21 -13.99 -0.82
C SER A 104 19.96 -14.56 -2.20
N GLU A 105 19.14 -15.60 -2.32
CA GLU A 105 18.87 -16.20 -3.62
C GLU A 105 17.96 -15.31 -4.47
N ARG A 106 18.33 -15.20 -5.74
CA ARG A 106 17.69 -14.31 -6.71
C ARG A 106 17.11 -15.12 -7.85
N PHE A 107 16.02 -14.64 -8.40
CA PHE A 107 15.27 -15.34 -9.41
C PHE A 107 14.87 -14.42 -10.56
N ASP A 108 14.85 -15.02 -11.76
CA ASP A 108 14.23 -14.48 -12.95
C ASP A 108 12.89 -15.13 -13.15
N ILE A 109 11.87 -14.34 -13.46
CA ILE A 109 10.54 -14.81 -13.78
C ILE A 109 10.13 -14.25 -15.14
N ASP A 110 9.65 -15.13 -16.01
CA ASP A 110 8.99 -14.77 -17.25
C ASP A 110 7.63 -15.46 -17.28
N ALA A 111 6.57 -14.69 -17.08
CA ALA A 111 5.23 -15.22 -16.93
C ALA A 111 4.22 -14.46 -17.77
N LYS A 112 3.28 -15.18 -18.38
CA LYS A 112 2.21 -14.65 -19.22
C LYS A 112 0.84 -15.01 -18.66
N ALA A 113 -0.02 -14.02 -18.49
CA ALA A 113 -1.41 -14.21 -18.13
C ALA A 113 -2.26 -14.64 -19.34
N ALA A 114 -3.33 -15.36 -19.10
CA ALA A 114 -4.30 -15.73 -20.14
C ALA A 114 -5.06 -14.52 -20.71
N THR A 115 -5.20 -13.45 -19.90
CA THR A 115 -5.86 -12.19 -20.29
C THR A 115 -4.83 -11.09 -20.50
N GLU A 116 -5.12 -10.22 -21.45
CA GLU A 116 -4.28 -9.05 -21.68
C GLU A 116 -4.50 -8.00 -20.60
N PHE A 117 -3.40 -7.57 -19.98
CA PHE A 117 -3.37 -6.43 -19.07
C PHE A 117 -2.60 -5.28 -19.70
N GLN A 118 -3.15 -4.08 -19.56
CA GLN A 118 -2.39 -2.89 -19.95
C GLN A 118 -1.33 -2.58 -18.88
N PRO A 119 -0.12 -2.21 -19.29
CA PRO A 119 0.89 -1.75 -18.34
C PRO A 119 0.35 -0.57 -17.55
N THR A 120 0.42 -0.66 -16.22
CA THR A 120 0.01 0.43 -15.34
C THR A 120 1.24 1.23 -14.91
N PRO A 121 1.17 2.57 -14.93
CA PRO A 121 2.20 3.38 -14.28
C PRO A 121 2.27 3.01 -12.79
N GLY A 122 3.45 2.64 -12.31
CA GLY A 122 3.67 2.33 -10.91
C GLY A 122 3.82 0.85 -10.57
N GLY A 123 3.74 -0.06 -11.54
CA GLY A 123 4.04 -1.48 -11.31
C GLY A 123 2.96 -2.46 -11.78
N PRO A 124 3.04 -3.73 -11.37
CA PRO A 124 2.07 -4.76 -11.71
C PRO A 124 0.66 -4.45 -11.20
N SER A 125 -0.36 -4.83 -11.98
CA SER A 125 -1.76 -4.73 -11.53
C SER A 125 -2.02 -5.66 -10.33
N ARG A 126 -3.13 -5.42 -9.63
CA ARG A 126 -3.52 -6.27 -8.49
C ARG A 126 -3.67 -7.73 -8.91
N GLU A 127 -4.24 -8.00 -10.08
CA GLU A 127 -4.39 -9.35 -10.62
C GLU A 127 -3.04 -10.01 -10.88
N MET A 128 -2.08 -9.28 -11.43
CA MET A 128 -0.72 -9.79 -11.63
C MET A 128 0.00 -10.10 -10.32
N ILE A 129 -0.22 -9.29 -9.28
CA ILE A 129 0.30 -9.53 -7.93
C ILE A 129 -0.29 -10.84 -7.36
N LEU A 130 -1.59 -11.07 -7.54
CA LEU A 130 -2.24 -12.32 -7.11
C LEU A 130 -1.73 -13.53 -7.91
N MET A 131 -1.48 -13.39 -9.22
CA MET A 131 -0.86 -14.45 -10.04
C MET A 131 0.58 -14.72 -9.61
N LEU A 132 1.36 -13.68 -9.28
CA LEU A 132 2.70 -13.85 -8.72
C LEU A 132 2.66 -14.64 -7.41
N ARG A 133 1.71 -14.33 -6.54
CA ARG A 133 1.50 -15.08 -5.30
C ARG A 133 1.21 -16.56 -5.58
N SER A 134 0.28 -16.87 -6.49
CA SER A 134 -0.02 -18.24 -6.90
C SER A 134 1.22 -18.97 -7.43
N LEU A 135 2.03 -18.29 -8.24
CA LEU A 135 3.27 -18.85 -8.78
C LEU A 135 4.27 -19.19 -7.67
N LEU A 136 4.41 -18.32 -6.66
CA LEU A 136 5.29 -18.58 -5.53
C LEU A 136 4.78 -19.75 -4.67
N GLU A 137 3.47 -19.83 -4.42
CA GLU A 137 2.85 -20.93 -3.71
C GLU A 137 3.04 -22.27 -4.45
N GLU A 138 2.98 -22.26 -5.79
CA GLU A 138 3.16 -23.45 -6.63
C GLU A 138 4.63 -23.88 -6.72
N ARG A 139 5.54 -22.97 -7.10
CA ARG A 139 6.93 -23.29 -7.45
C ARG A 139 7.84 -23.47 -6.26
N PHE A 140 7.57 -22.76 -5.15
CA PHE A 140 8.36 -22.84 -3.93
C PHE A 140 7.59 -23.54 -2.78
N LYS A 141 6.42 -24.12 -3.05
CA LYS A 141 5.54 -24.70 -2.02
C LYS A 141 5.32 -23.77 -0.83
N LEU A 142 5.29 -22.48 -1.13
CA LEU A 142 5.16 -21.42 -0.13
C LEU A 142 3.82 -21.54 0.60
N LYS A 143 3.89 -21.65 1.93
CA LYS A 143 2.73 -21.57 2.82
C LYS A 143 2.93 -20.40 3.75
N THR A 144 1.91 -19.59 3.92
CA THR A 144 1.95 -18.38 4.74
C THR A 144 0.62 -18.17 5.43
N HIS A 145 0.68 -17.46 6.55
CA HIS A 145 -0.51 -16.85 7.14
C HIS A 145 -0.26 -15.35 7.40
N ARG A 146 -1.34 -14.63 7.67
CA ARG A 146 -1.26 -13.22 8.05
C ARG A 146 -1.47 -13.08 9.55
N GLU A 147 -0.69 -12.20 10.15
CA GLU A 147 -0.83 -11.79 11.54
C GLU A 147 -0.83 -10.25 11.59
N THR A 148 -1.41 -9.72 12.67
CA THR A 148 -1.21 -8.32 13.04
C THR A 148 -0.22 -8.26 14.18
N ARG A 149 0.85 -7.47 14.04
CA ARG A 149 1.87 -7.27 15.08
C ARG A 149 2.12 -5.79 15.31
N ASP A 150 2.38 -5.44 16.56
CA ASP A 150 2.81 -4.08 16.92
C ASP A 150 4.25 -3.87 16.46
N LEU A 151 4.40 -3.12 15.36
CA LEU A 151 5.71 -2.77 14.82
C LEU A 151 6.08 -1.33 15.16
N PRO A 152 7.39 -1.03 15.26
CA PRO A 152 7.86 0.33 15.39
C PRO A 152 7.45 1.17 14.17
N VAL A 153 6.81 2.30 14.41
CA VAL A 153 6.38 3.26 13.39
C VAL A 153 6.79 4.67 13.80
N TYR A 154 6.63 5.63 12.91
CA TYR A 154 6.55 7.04 13.25
C TYR A 154 5.12 7.52 13.07
N GLU A 155 4.62 8.31 14.00
CA GLU A 155 3.42 9.10 13.81
C GLU A 155 3.82 10.50 13.36
N LEU A 156 3.27 10.95 12.22
CA LEU A 156 3.43 12.31 11.73
C LEU A 156 2.35 13.17 12.36
N VAL A 157 2.74 14.11 13.19
CA VAL A 157 1.86 15.00 13.94
C VAL A 157 2.17 16.47 13.65
N LEU A 158 1.28 17.39 14.03
CA LEU A 158 1.59 18.81 14.04
C LEU A 158 2.61 19.11 15.15
N ALA A 159 3.68 19.84 14.82
CA ALA A 159 4.75 20.14 15.76
C ALA A 159 4.34 21.19 16.82
N ARG A 160 3.33 22.02 16.49
CA ARG A 160 2.86 23.12 17.34
C ARG A 160 1.50 22.81 17.93
N ALA A 161 1.35 23.07 19.21
CA ALA A 161 0.11 22.80 19.95
C ALA A 161 -1.10 23.62 19.46
N ASP A 162 -0.85 24.79 18.87
CA ASP A 162 -1.88 25.65 18.27
C ASP A 162 -2.35 25.20 16.88
N GLY A 163 -1.75 24.12 16.36
CA GLY A 163 -2.06 23.57 15.04
C GLY A 163 -1.50 24.37 13.87
N SER A 164 -0.70 25.41 14.12
CA SER A 164 -0.12 26.24 13.05
C SER A 164 0.94 25.46 12.26
N LEU A 165 0.88 25.64 10.93
CA LEU A 165 1.85 25.05 10.00
C LEU A 165 3.17 25.83 10.05
N GLY A 166 4.25 25.21 9.59
CA GLY A 166 5.52 25.86 9.39
C GLY A 166 5.52 26.80 8.19
N PRO A 167 6.49 27.73 8.13
CA PRO A 167 6.53 28.76 7.08
C PRO A 167 6.76 28.19 5.68
N GLY A 168 7.22 26.97 5.56
CA GLY A 168 7.48 26.31 4.27
C GLY A 168 6.37 25.36 3.80
N LEU A 169 5.32 25.13 4.60
CA LEU A 169 4.20 24.27 4.22
C LEU A 169 3.00 25.13 3.83
N HIS A 170 2.69 25.15 2.55
CA HIS A 170 1.61 25.96 1.99
C HIS A 170 0.50 25.06 1.45
N LYS A 171 -0.76 25.44 1.74
CA LYS A 171 -1.90 24.81 1.08
C LYS A 171 -1.83 25.10 -0.41
N SER A 172 -2.02 24.05 -1.24
CA SER A 172 -2.03 24.18 -2.69
C SER A 172 -3.46 24.30 -3.20
N ASP A 173 -3.68 25.28 -4.07
CA ASP A 173 -4.94 25.46 -4.80
C ASP A 173 -4.92 24.75 -6.16
N PHE A 174 -3.88 23.96 -6.46
CA PHE A 174 -3.76 23.28 -7.75
C PHE A 174 -4.74 22.11 -7.85
N ASP A 175 -5.53 22.11 -8.94
CA ASP A 175 -6.51 21.06 -9.23
C ASP A 175 -5.82 19.80 -9.80
N CYS A 176 -5.47 18.89 -8.92
CA CYS A 176 -4.86 17.64 -9.29
C CYS A 176 -5.80 16.67 -10.02
N GLU A 177 -7.11 16.75 -9.80
CA GLU A 177 -8.06 15.86 -10.46
C GLU A 177 -8.19 16.24 -11.93
N ALA A 178 -8.40 17.53 -12.20
CA ALA A 178 -8.40 18.04 -13.57
C ALA A 178 -7.07 17.79 -14.29
N TYR A 179 -5.94 18.01 -13.61
CA TYR A 179 -4.63 17.74 -14.17
C TYR A 179 -4.44 16.26 -14.56
N ILE A 180 -4.76 15.32 -13.67
CA ILE A 180 -4.63 13.89 -13.92
C ILE A 180 -5.59 13.44 -15.03
N ALA A 181 -6.82 13.98 -15.07
CA ALA A 181 -7.79 13.70 -16.13
C ALA A 181 -7.25 14.17 -17.51
N ALA A 182 -6.70 15.38 -17.59
CA ALA A 182 -6.10 15.91 -18.80
C ALA A 182 -4.90 15.05 -19.28
N ARG A 183 -4.05 14.62 -18.34
CA ARG A 183 -2.91 13.74 -18.63
C ARG A 183 -3.34 12.37 -19.17
N ARG A 184 -4.41 11.79 -18.63
CA ARG A 184 -5.00 10.56 -19.16
C ARG A 184 -5.58 10.75 -20.56
N GLY A 185 -6.06 11.95 -20.88
CA GLY A 185 -6.51 12.35 -22.23
C GLY A 185 -5.38 12.70 -23.19
N GLY A 186 -4.11 12.52 -22.81
CA GLY A 186 -2.94 12.76 -23.66
C GLY A 186 -2.41 14.19 -23.62
N ALA A 187 -2.91 15.08 -22.77
CA ALA A 187 -2.36 16.43 -22.64
C ALA A 187 -0.88 16.39 -22.21
N PRO A 188 0.01 17.22 -22.77
CA PRO A 188 1.41 17.28 -22.38
C PRO A 188 1.55 17.76 -20.92
N PRO A 189 2.64 17.36 -20.22
CA PRO A 189 2.95 17.95 -18.91
C PRO A 189 3.23 19.45 -19.08
N PRO A 190 2.93 20.25 -18.03
CA PRO A 190 3.34 21.63 -18.02
C PRO A 190 4.88 21.73 -18.15
N PRO A 191 5.40 22.74 -18.82
CA PRO A 191 6.83 22.92 -18.97
C PRO A 191 7.46 23.13 -17.59
N GLN A 192 8.46 22.32 -17.25
CA GLN A 192 9.30 22.57 -16.07
C GLN A 192 10.25 23.71 -16.39
N ARG A 193 10.24 24.75 -15.55
CA ARG A 193 11.08 25.93 -15.71
C ARG A 193 12.51 25.70 -15.21
N GLY A 194 12.70 24.68 -14.35
CA GLY A 194 14.00 24.34 -13.79
C GLY A 194 13.99 23.05 -12.99
N PRO A 195 15.16 22.56 -12.57
CA PRO A 195 15.30 21.33 -11.78
C PRO A 195 14.71 21.44 -10.37
N MET A 196 14.28 22.63 -10.00
CA MET A 196 13.74 22.95 -8.68
C MET A 196 12.23 23.21 -8.70
N ASP A 197 11.59 23.09 -9.85
CA ASP A 197 10.15 23.25 -9.95
C ASP A 197 9.44 22.02 -9.34
N PRO A 198 8.45 22.23 -8.47
CA PRO A 198 7.70 21.11 -7.91
C PRO A 198 6.92 20.38 -9.02
N PRO A 199 6.99 19.04 -9.08
CA PRO A 199 6.18 18.29 -10.01
C PRO A 199 4.71 18.40 -9.62
N PRO A 200 3.78 18.68 -10.55
CA PRO A 200 2.38 18.77 -10.23
C PRO A 200 1.84 17.46 -9.61
N CYS A 201 1.14 17.57 -8.49
CA CYS A 201 0.49 16.46 -7.78
C CYS A 201 1.43 15.32 -7.35
N ALA A 202 2.69 15.63 -7.10
CA ALA A 202 3.72 14.64 -6.77
C ALA A 202 4.80 15.24 -5.86
N LEU A 203 5.74 14.37 -5.47
CA LEU A 203 6.96 14.75 -4.78
C LEU A 203 8.17 14.41 -5.62
N MET A 204 9.17 15.25 -5.55
CA MET A 204 10.50 14.99 -6.09
C MET A 204 11.49 14.89 -4.94
N ALA A 205 12.14 13.74 -4.82
CA ALA A 205 13.10 13.44 -3.76
C ALA A 205 14.53 13.58 -4.26
N GLY A 206 15.33 14.31 -3.49
CA GLY A 206 16.78 14.35 -3.64
C GLY A 206 17.48 13.89 -2.36
N PRO A 207 18.81 13.80 -2.36
CA PRO A 207 19.57 13.36 -1.18
C PRO A 207 19.33 14.23 0.06
N ALA A 208 19.29 15.55 -0.12
CA ALA A 208 19.17 16.55 0.96
C ALA A 208 17.91 17.43 0.80
N ARG A 209 16.97 17.02 -0.01
CA ARG A 209 15.80 17.83 -0.35
C ARG A 209 14.60 16.98 -0.75
N THR A 210 13.42 17.51 -0.44
CA THR A 210 12.14 17.03 -0.97
C THR A 210 11.31 18.22 -1.40
N ILE A 211 10.85 18.20 -2.66
CA ILE A 211 10.00 19.25 -3.21
C ILE A 211 8.64 18.63 -3.52
N ALA A 212 7.57 19.29 -3.11
CA ALA A 212 6.21 18.85 -3.35
C ALA A 212 5.40 19.90 -4.10
N GLY A 213 4.65 19.48 -5.10
CA GLY A 213 3.65 20.28 -5.76
C GLY A 213 2.28 19.64 -5.61
N ALA A 214 1.39 20.28 -4.84
CA ALA A 214 0.06 19.77 -4.53
C ALA A 214 0.05 18.32 -4.03
N ALA A 215 1.02 17.96 -3.19
CA ALA A 215 1.11 16.62 -2.62
C ALA A 215 0.06 16.39 -1.52
N SER A 216 -0.56 15.22 -1.52
CA SER A 216 -1.48 14.81 -0.46
C SER A 216 -0.72 14.22 0.74
N MET A 217 -1.34 14.22 1.93
CA MET A 217 -0.74 13.62 3.13
C MET A 217 -0.36 12.13 2.92
N PRO A 218 -1.17 11.28 2.26
CA PRO A 218 -0.74 9.92 1.93
C PRO A 218 0.53 9.85 1.08
N GLN A 219 0.74 10.77 0.12
CA GLN A 219 1.97 10.83 -0.66
C GLN A 219 3.17 11.25 0.20
N ILE A 220 2.97 12.22 1.09
CA ILE A 220 4.00 12.70 2.01
C ILE A 220 4.43 11.58 2.98
N THR A 221 3.48 10.89 3.61
CA THR A 221 3.78 9.79 4.53
C THR A 221 4.42 8.60 3.84
N ALA A 222 3.98 8.25 2.64
CA ALA A 222 4.62 7.20 1.83
C ALA A 222 6.08 7.57 1.51
N HIS A 223 6.34 8.81 1.12
CA HIS A 223 7.71 9.29 0.88
C HIS A 223 8.57 9.26 2.16
N LEU A 224 8.04 9.73 3.29
CA LEU A 224 8.74 9.68 4.57
C LEU A 224 8.97 8.24 5.03
N THR A 225 8.03 7.32 4.80
CA THR A 225 8.17 5.89 5.08
C THR A 225 9.41 5.30 4.39
N VAL A 226 9.59 5.57 3.10
CA VAL A 226 10.77 5.12 2.34
C VAL A 226 12.05 5.73 2.90
N ARG A 227 12.03 7.02 3.21
CA ARG A 227 13.21 7.74 3.69
C ARG A 227 13.62 7.37 5.11
N MET A 228 12.65 7.11 5.98
CA MET A 228 12.89 6.72 7.37
C MET A 228 13.11 5.21 7.55
N GLU A 229 12.96 4.43 6.49
CA GLU A 229 12.97 2.96 6.54
C GLU A 229 12.05 2.40 7.64
N ARG A 230 10.98 3.14 7.93
CA ARG A 230 10.00 2.85 8.98
C ARG A 230 8.64 3.41 8.58
N PRO A 231 7.53 2.67 8.79
CA PRO A 231 6.20 3.16 8.47
C PRO A 231 5.92 4.51 9.12
N VAL A 232 5.38 5.44 8.36
CA VAL A 232 4.92 6.75 8.83
C VAL A 232 3.41 6.83 8.71
N ILE A 233 2.75 7.01 9.85
CA ILE A 233 1.28 7.08 9.95
C ILE A 233 0.87 8.54 10.12
N ASP A 234 -0.05 9.00 9.27
CA ASP A 234 -0.60 10.36 9.37
C ASP A 234 -1.53 10.50 10.59
N LYS A 235 -1.15 11.38 11.50
CA LYS A 235 -1.93 11.81 12.67
C LYS A 235 -2.10 13.34 12.70
N THR A 236 -1.78 14.03 11.59
CA THR A 236 -1.90 15.49 11.51
C THR A 236 -3.34 15.97 11.44
N GLY A 237 -4.24 15.16 10.89
CA GLY A 237 -5.62 15.55 10.60
C GLY A 237 -5.77 16.45 9.37
N LEU A 238 -4.68 16.78 8.68
CA LEU A 238 -4.70 17.62 7.48
C LEU A 238 -5.34 16.87 6.30
N LYS A 239 -6.22 17.54 5.55
CA LYS A 239 -6.96 16.94 4.42
C LYS A 239 -6.61 17.58 3.08
N ASP A 240 -5.98 18.73 3.11
CA ASP A 240 -5.62 19.50 1.93
C ASP A 240 -4.42 18.89 1.19
N ARG A 241 -4.10 19.46 0.04
CA ARG A 241 -2.86 19.24 -0.69
C ARG A 241 -1.88 20.36 -0.37
N PHE A 242 -0.59 20.06 -0.42
CA PHE A 242 0.44 20.99 0.04
C PHE A 242 1.57 21.14 -0.97
N ASP A 243 2.05 22.38 -1.04
CA ASP A 243 3.28 22.75 -1.71
C ASP A 243 4.35 22.98 -0.64
N PHE A 244 5.55 22.43 -0.84
CA PHE A 244 6.68 22.69 0.03
C PHE A 244 8.02 22.41 -0.63
N ASN A 245 9.07 22.99 -0.07
CA ASN A 245 10.46 22.71 -0.37
C ASN A 245 11.18 22.46 0.96
N LEU A 246 11.37 21.19 1.32
CA LEU A 246 12.06 20.78 2.54
C LEU A 246 13.54 20.55 2.24
N THR A 247 14.42 21.21 2.96
CA THR A 247 15.88 21.04 2.86
C THR A 247 16.43 20.54 4.20
N PHE A 248 17.34 19.58 4.14
CA PHE A 248 17.94 18.96 5.32
C PHE A 248 19.31 18.38 5.00
N THR A 249 20.11 18.10 6.02
CA THR A 249 21.39 17.40 5.89
C THR A 249 21.13 15.88 6.03
N PRO A 250 21.49 15.06 5.03
CA PRO A 250 21.38 13.61 5.12
C PRO A 250 22.44 13.05 6.07
N GLU A 251 22.16 11.90 6.71
CA GLU A 251 23.13 11.21 7.59
C GLU A 251 24.40 10.79 6.83
N GLN A 252 24.23 10.42 5.56
CA GLN A 252 25.34 10.06 4.67
C GLN A 252 25.43 11.09 3.54
N MET A 253 26.53 11.81 3.50
CA MET A 253 26.78 12.80 2.45
C MET A 253 27.03 12.08 1.12
N PRO A 254 26.34 12.52 0.03
CA PRO A 254 26.64 12.01 -1.29
C PRO A 254 28.08 12.30 -1.69
N THR A 255 28.74 11.33 -2.31
CA THR A 255 30.10 11.51 -2.84
C THR A 255 30.15 12.27 -4.17
N ALA A 256 29.03 12.27 -4.90
CA ALA A 256 28.91 12.97 -6.17
C ALA A 256 28.55 14.46 -5.95
N ALA A 257 29.14 15.32 -6.78
CA ALA A 257 28.75 16.73 -6.81
C ALA A 257 27.27 16.89 -7.24
N PRO A 258 26.57 17.91 -6.73
CA PRO A 258 25.20 18.17 -7.14
C PRO A 258 25.12 18.51 -8.62
N PRO A 259 24.01 18.15 -9.30
CA PRO A 259 23.79 18.54 -10.70
C PRO A 259 23.77 20.07 -10.87
N PRO A 260 24.05 20.59 -12.07
CA PRO A 260 23.94 22.00 -12.36
C PRO A 260 22.58 22.58 -11.97
N GLY A 261 22.55 23.71 -11.27
CA GLY A 261 21.32 24.36 -10.80
C GLY A 261 20.78 23.83 -9.47
N VAL A 262 21.39 22.79 -8.88
CA VAL A 262 21.06 22.31 -7.54
C VAL A 262 22.10 22.87 -6.54
N PRO A 263 21.67 23.58 -5.48
CA PRO A 263 22.61 24.10 -4.46
C PRO A 263 23.40 22.98 -3.77
N PRO A 264 24.64 23.26 -3.35
CA PRO A 264 25.40 22.34 -2.52
C PRO A 264 24.67 22.01 -1.22
N ILE A 265 24.92 20.81 -0.68
CA ILE A 265 24.38 20.38 0.61
C ILE A 265 25.17 21.08 1.71
N ASP A 266 24.47 21.75 2.63
CA ASP A 266 25.08 22.28 3.83
C ASP A 266 25.36 21.14 4.83
N PRO A 267 26.62 20.82 5.15
CA PRO A 267 26.94 19.75 6.09
C PRO A 267 26.53 20.06 7.54
N ASN A 268 26.30 21.35 7.85
CA ASN A 268 25.87 21.79 9.17
C ASN A 268 24.39 22.13 9.24
N GLY A 269 23.64 21.83 8.20
CA GLY A 269 22.19 22.05 8.16
C GLY A 269 21.40 21.13 9.10
N PRO A 270 20.11 21.37 9.27
CA PRO A 270 19.27 20.58 10.16
C PRO A 270 19.10 19.15 9.68
N SER A 271 18.97 18.19 10.60
CA SER A 271 18.52 16.84 10.27
C SER A 271 17.09 16.89 9.72
N ILE A 272 16.65 15.85 9.04
CA ILE A 272 15.28 15.79 8.51
C ILE A 272 14.21 15.95 9.60
N PHE A 273 14.47 15.45 10.82
CA PHE A 273 13.56 15.60 11.96
C PHE A 273 13.39 17.06 12.38
N ILE A 274 14.50 17.80 12.44
CA ILE A 274 14.50 19.24 12.77
C ILE A 274 13.88 20.03 11.61
N ALA A 275 14.28 19.73 10.39
CA ALA A 275 13.78 20.40 9.19
C ALA A 275 12.24 20.29 9.05
N LEU A 276 11.68 19.11 9.30
CA LEU A 276 10.22 18.90 9.32
C LEU A 276 9.53 19.84 10.32
N GLN A 277 10.10 19.98 11.52
CA GLN A 277 9.51 20.82 12.57
C GLN A 277 9.63 22.31 12.25
N GLU A 278 10.81 22.77 11.88
CA GLU A 278 11.09 24.18 11.65
C GLU A 278 10.47 24.70 10.36
N GLN A 279 10.60 23.96 9.27
CA GLN A 279 10.17 24.41 7.95
C GLN A 279 8.71 24.09 7.69
N LEU A 280 8.21 22.88 8.07
CA LEU A 280 6.86 22.45 7.74
C LEU A 280 5.90 22.50 8.94
N GLY A 281 6.40 22.62 10.18
CA GLY A 281 5.56 22.51 11.38
C GLY A 281 5.03 21.11 11.62
N LEU A 282 5.72 20.09 11.09
CA LEU A 282 5.38 18.68 11.22
C LEU A 282 6.45 17.97 12.07
N LYS A 283 6.04 16.97 12.85
CA LYS A 283 6.95 16.22 13.73
C LYS A 283 6.74 14.73 13.56
N LEU A 284 7.83 13.97 13.51
CA LEU A 284 7.82 12.52 13.58
C LEU A 284 8.00 12.08 15.04
N GLU A 285 6.99 11.40 15.59
CA GLU A 285 7.04 10.83 16.94
C GLU A 285 7.18 9.31 16.86
N PRO A 286 8.16 8.70 17.55
CA PRO A 286 8.30 7.26 17.58
C PRO A 286 7.12 6.64 18.32
N ALA A 287 6.49 5.64 17.71
CA ALA A 287 5.34 4.93 18.24
C ALA A 287 5.39 3.43 17.90
N LYS A 288 4.40 2.69 18.35
CA LYS A 288 4.10 1.33 17.88
C LYS A 288 2.68 1.30 17.36
N ALA A 289 2.46 0.59 16.26
CA ALA A 289 1.14 0.42 15.69
C ALA A 289 0.92 -1.01 15.20
N PRO A 290 -0.32 -1.50 15.23
CA PRO A 290 -0.69 -2.77 14.64
C PRO A 290 -0.50 -2.71 13.13
N MET A 291 0.34 -3.60 12.61
CA MET A 291 0.67 -3.70 11.19
C MET A 291 0.50 -5.15 10.74
N ASP A 292 -0.09 -5.31 9.55
CA ASP A 292 -0.20 -6.64 8.96
C ASP A 292 1.19 -7.14 8.54
N VAL A 293 1.50 -8.34 8.93
CA VAL A 293 2.71 -9.07 8.56
C VAL A 293 2.33 -10.39 7.89
N VAL A 294 3.22 -10.89 7.05
CA VAL A 294 3.14 -12.22 6.47
C VAL A 294 4.16 -13.11 7.16
N VAL A 295 3.70 -14.21 7.72
CA VAL A 295 4.55 -15.22 8.34
C VAL A 295 4.70 -16.39 7.38
N ILE A 296 5.93 -16.78 7.08
CA ILE A 296 6.25 -17.95 6.26
C ILE A 296 6.20 -19.18 7.16
N ASP A 297 5.23 -20.06 6.93
CA ASP A 297 5.10 -21.34 7.64
C ASP A 297 6.02 -22.40 7.06
N SER A 298 6.12 -22.45 5.73
CA SER A 298 7.03 -23.34 5.03
C SER A 298 7.34 -22.80 3.64
N ILE A 299 8.54 -23.11 3.16
CA ILE A 299 8.99 -22.80 1.80
C ILE A 299 10.06 -23.82 1.39
N GLU A 300 10.06 -24.22 0.12
CA GLU A 300 11.04 -25.15 -0.44
C GLU A 300 11.83 -24.46 -1.54
N HIS A 301 13.05 -24.95 -1.81
CA HIS A 301 13.82 -24.51 -2.98
C HIS A 301 13.06 -24.80 -4.27
N LEU A 302 13.33 -23.97 -5.29
CA LEU A 302 12.78 -24.19 -6.62
C LEU A 302 13.11 -25.61 -7.10
N ILE A 303 12.07 -26.36 -7.47
CA ILE A 303 12.25 -27.63 -8.16
C ILE A 303 12.48 -27.29 -9.63
N PRO A 304 13.63 -27.61 -10.22
CA PRO A 304 13.88 -27.39 -11.64
C PRO A 304 12.83 -28.12 -12.47
N ASP A 305 12.36 -27.47 -13.55
CA ASP A 305 11.44 -28.08 -14.53
C ASP A 305 12.13 -29.21 -15.30
#